data_7dc5e3baac9afc4390889613bf864bae
#
_entry.id   7dc5e3baac9afc4390889613bf864bae
#
_cell.length_a   1.000
_cell.length_b   1.000
_cell.length_c   1.000
_cell.angle_alpha   90.00
_cell.angle_beta   90.00
_cell.angle_gamma   90.00
#
_symmetry.space_group_name_H-M   'P 1'
#
loop_
_entity.id
_entity.type
_entity.pdbx_description
1 polymer ?
#
loop_
_entity_poly.entity_id
_entity_poly.type
_entity_poly.pdbx_seq_one_letter_code
_entity_poly.pdbx_strand_id
1 'polypeptide(L)'
;VFGLLHHHSQRSQFMPRLRRAALIRFCASFLVLLVVIFASPLPSVAAEVLQVRSSTLLQIGDRNRNYSVRLACVAVDPANEEAAVALLKKAVPRRKRVNLRPEGNEDGVLIARVTPLDADQDLGVSLVANGLATQHCSEG
;
A
#
# COMPACT_ATOMS: atom_id res chain seq x y z
N VAL A 1 68.55 -30.49 -26.90
CA VAL A 1 67.65 -31.42 -26.20
C VAL A 1 66.99 -30.73 -25.00
N PHE A 2 67.66 -29.73 -24.39
CA PHE A 2 67.09 -29.02 -23.25
C PHE A 2 66.25 -27.77 -23.59
N GLY A 3 66.24 -27.32 -24.85
CA GLY A 3 65.50 -26.15 -25.28
C GLY A 3 64.01 -26.37 -25.57
N LEU A 4 63.58 -27.63 -25.67
CA LEU A 4 62.19 -27.95 -26.06
C LEU A 4 61.23 -28.04 -24.86
N LEU A 5 61.72 -28.14 -23.64
CA LEU A 5 60.92 -28.25 -22.44
C LEU A 5 60.41 -26.90 -21.88
N HIS A 6 60.99 -25.78 -22.32
CA HIS A 6 60.57 -24.43 -21.87
C HIS A 6 59.39 -23.83 -22.64
N HIS A 7 58.99 -24.39 -23.78
CA HIS A 7 57.91 -23.80 -24.55
C HIS A 7 56.49 -24.24 -24.19
N HIS A 8 56.34 -25.23 -23.32
CA HIS A 8 55.00 -25.72 -22.94
C HIS A 8 54.38 -25.05 -21.72
N SER A 9 55.13 -24.23 -21.00
CA SER A 9 54.65 -23.62 -19.75
C SER A 9 53.93 -22.31 -19.92
N GLN A 10 53.96 -21.68 -21.08
CA GLN A 10 53.43 -20.35 -21.26
C GLN A 10 51.95 -20.29 -21.78
N ARG A 11 51.42 -21.40 -22.27
CA ARG A 11 50.08 -21.38 -22.84
C ARG A 11 48.94 -21.58 -21.84
N SER A 12 49.22 -21.98 -20.63
CA SER A 12 48.19 -22.27 -19.65
C SER A 12 47.77 -21.08 -18.79
N GLN A 13 48.49 -19.97 -18.86
CA GLN A 13 48.17 -18.85 -17.98
C GLN A 13 47.25 -17.78 -18.58
N PHE A 14 46.96 -17.83 -19.87
CA PHE A 14 46.14 -16.78 -20.51
C PHE A 14 44.64 -17.04 -20.43
N MET A 15 44.21 -18.27 -20.18
CA MET A 15 42.77 -18.62 -20.16
C MET A 15 42.01 -18.30 -18.86
N PRO A 16 42.58 -18.28 -17.65
CA PRO A 16 41.76 -18.04 -16.46
C PRO A 16 41.38 -16.57 -16.26
N ARG A 17 42.09 -15.62 -16.85
CA ARG A 17 41.76 -14.19 -16.71
C ARG A 17 40.52 -13.77 -17.52
N LEU A 18 40.33 -14.32 -18.70
CA LEU A 18 39.17 -14.05 -19.56
C LEU A 18 37.88 -14.66 -18.97
N ARG A 19 37.97 -15.83 -18.34
CA ARG A 19 36.84 -16.45 -17.68
C ARG A 19 36.39 -15.73 -16.43
N ARG A 20 37.32 -15.16 -15.66
CA ARG A 20 36.96 -14.36 -14.47
C ARG A 20 36.33 -13.03 -14.82
N ALA A 21 36.77 -12.36 -15.88
CA ALA A 21 36.15 -11.12 -16.35
C ALA A 21 34.74 -11.34 -16.88
N ALA A 22 34.47 -12.45 -17.59
CA ALA A 22 33.16 -12.81 -18.08
C ALA A 22 32.20 -13.17 -16.91
N LEU A 23 32.67 -13.89 -15.90
CA LEU A 23 31.89 -14.24 -14.70
C LEU A 23 31.52 -13.01 -13.88
N ILE A 24 32.43 -12.04 -13.72
CA ILE A 24 32.16 -10.80 -12.99
C ILE A 24 31.11 -9.95 -13.73
N ARG A 25 31.16 -9.90 -15.05
CA ARG A 25 30.13 -9.21 -15.86
C ARG A 25 28.76 -9.87 -15.76
N PHE A 26 28.69 -11.18 -15.76
CA PHE A 26 27.45 -11.93 -15.59
C PHE A 26 26.88 -11.75 -14.18
N CYS A 27 27.68 -11.80 -13.15
CA CYS A 27 27.26 -11.56 -11.76
C CYS A 27 26.75 -10.14 -11.56
N ALA A 28 27.40 -9.12 -12.12
CA ALA A 28 26.97 -7.73 -12.02
C ALA A 28 25.63 -7.51 -12.73
N SER A 29 25.42 -8.06 -13.92
CA SER A 29 24.15 -7.97 -14.63
C SER A 29 23.02 -8.71 -13.91
N PHE A 30 23.30 -9.85 -13.32
CA PHE A 30 22.34 -10.62 -12.53
C PHE A 30 21.94 -9.89 -11.24
N LEU A 31 22.90 -9.24 -10.58
CA LEU A 31 22.67 -8.48 -9.36
C LEU A 31 21.80 -7.25 -9.63
N VAL A 32 22.03 -6.53 -10.73
CA VAL A 32 21.20 -5.39 -11.15
C VAL A 32 19.77 -5.84 -11.45
N LEU A 33 19.58 -6.96 -12.14
CA LEU A 33 18.27 -7.53 -12.42
C LEU A 33 17.53 -7.91 -11.13
N LEU A 34 18.24 -8.48 -10.16
CA LEU A 34 17.67 -8.86 -8.87
C LEU A 34 17.19 -7.63 -8.08
N VAL A 35 17.96 -6.56 -8.08
CA VAL A 35 17.60 -5.29 -7.41
C VAL A 35 16.35 -4.67 -8.03
N VAL A 36 16.21 -4.72 -9.36
CA VAL A 36 15.01 -4.21 -10.05
C VAL A 36 13.76 -4.99 -9.67
N ILE A 37 13.88 -6.31 -9.51
CA ILE A 37 12.74 -7.16 -9.12
C ILE A 37 12.29 -6.85 -7.67
N PHE A 38 13.23 -6.61 -6.76
CA PHE A 38 12.91 -6.28 -5.36
C PHE A 38 12.43 -4.84 -5.16
N ALA A 39 12.77 -3.93 -6.07
CA ALA A 39 12.34 -2.54 -6.04
C ALA A 39 10.96 -2.31 -6.64
N SER A 40 10.30 -3.34 -7.20
CA SER A 40 8.95 -3.22 -7.72
C SER A 40 7.98 -2.96 -6.58
N PRO A 41 7.26 -1.82 -6.56
CA PRO A 41 6.25 -1.60 -5.53
C PRO A 41 5.18 -2.68 -5.67
N LEU A 42 4.88 -3.36 -4.56
CA LEU A 42 3.77 -4.29 -4.50
C LEU A 42 2.48 -3.52 -4.86
N PRO A 43 1.64 -4.06 -5.77
CA PRO A 43 0.38 -3.42 -6.05
C PRO A 43 -0.44 -3.35 -4.77
N SER A 44 -0.60 -2.15 -4.25
CA SER A 44 -1.49 -1.88 -3.13
C SER A 44 -2.92 -2.05 -3.66
N VAL A 45 -3.57 -3.11 -3.26
CA VAL A 45 -4.98 -3.32 -3.59
C VAL A 45 -5.79 -2.38 -2.70
N ALA A 46 -6.29 -1.31 -3.28
CA ALA A 46 -7.17 -0.39 -2.56
C ALA A 46 -8.50 -1.07 -2.24
N ALA A 47 -9.01 -0.84 -1.03
CA ALA A 47 -10.33 -1.27 -0.64
C ALA A 47 -11.42 -0.46 -1.38
N GLU A 48 -12.61 -1.02 -1.54
CA GLU A 48 -13.75 -0.38 -2.20
C GLU A 48 -14.89 -0.15 -1.21
N VAL A 49 -15.53 1.01 -1.28
CA VAL A 49 -16.75 1.27 -0.51
C VAL A 49 -17.92 0.58 -1.19
N LEU A 50 -18.56 -0.32 -0.46
CA LEU A 50 -19.76 -1.03 -0.95
C LEU A 50 -21.03 -0.27 -0.60
N GLN A 51 -21.10 0.28 0.60
CA GLN A 51 -22.28 0.98 1.11
C GLN A 51 -21.92 1.91 2.26
N VAL A 52 -22.56 3.07 2.31
CA VAL A 52 -22.58 3.95 3.50
C VAL A 52 -23.78 3.52 4.35
N ARG A 53 -23.51 3.00 5.55
CA ARG A 53 -24.55 2.51 6.46
C ARG A 53 -25.05 3.58 7.42
N SER A 54 -24.14 4.43 7.86
CA SER A 54 -24.47 5.56 8.72
C SER A 54 -23.42 6.68 8.53
N SER A 55 -23.56 7.76 9.26
CA SER A 55 -22.62 8.88 9.22
C SER A 55 -21.20 8.50 9.63
N THR A 56 -21.00 7.38 10.32
CA THR A 56 -19.68 6.92 10.78
C THR A 56 -19.37 5.49 10.40
N LEU A 57 -20.29 4.76 9.77
CA LEU A 57 -20.14 3.34 9.47
C LEU A 57 -20.25 3.07 7.97
N LEU A 58 -19.20 2.46 7.44
CA LEU A 58 -19.11 2.06 6.02
C LEU A 58 -19.01 0.54 5.91
N GLN A 59 -19.58 0.00 4.85
CA GLN A 59 -19.32 -1.35 4.41
C GLN A 59 -18.21 -1.32 3.36
N ILE A 60 -17.13 -2.03 3.61
CA ILE A 60 -15.94 -2.06 2.76
C ILE A 60 -15.74 -3.45 2.19
N GLY A 61 -15.38 -3.52 0.91
CA GLY A 61 -14.94 -4.73 0.24
C GLY A 61 -13.44 -4.67 -0.03
N ASP A 62 -12.73 -5.72 0.36
CA ASP A 62 -11.31 -5.88 0.08
C ASP A 62 -11.06 -7.32 -0.37
N ARG A 63 -10.68 -7.47 -1.63
CA ARG A 63 -10.54 -8.77 -2.28
C ARG A 63 -11.87 -9.53 -2.22
N ASN A 64 -11.93 -10.67 -1.53
CA ASN A 64 -13.15 -11.47 -1.39
C ASN A 64 -13.82 -11.32 0.00
N ARG A 65 -13.47 -10.27 0.74
CA ARG A 65 -13.97 -10.03 2.09
C ARG A 65 -14.78 -8.76 2.16
N ASN A 66 -15.87 -8.82 2.93
CA ASN A 66 -16.67 -7.66 3.29
C ASN A 66 -16.59 -7.46 4.80
N TYR A 67 -16.36 -6.24 5.21
CA TYR A 67 -16.30 -5.92 6.64
C TYR A 67 -16.79 -4.50 6.88
N SER A 68 -17.18 -4.23 8.13
CA SER A 68 -17.63 -2.92 8.57
C SER A 68 -16.47 -2.10 9.06
N VAL A 69 -16.41 -0.84 8.67
CA VAL A 69 -15.41 0.12 9.09
C VAL A 69 -16.10 1.33 9.71
N ARG A 70 -15.71 1.66 10.95
CA ARG A 70 -16.13 2.90 11.61
C ARG A 70 -15.05 3.95 11.39
N LEU A 71 -15.49 5.18 11.06
CA LEU A 71 -14.57 6.30 10.90
C LEU A 71 -13.93 6.65 12.23
N ALA A 72 -12.58 6.71 12.25
CA ALA A 72 -11.80 7.05 13.43
C ALA A 72 -11.89 8.54 13.73
N CYS A 73 -11.83 8.87 15.03
CA CYS A 73 -11.71 10.24 15.53
C CYS A 73 -12.86 11.18 15.18
N VAL A 74 -14.06 10.69 14.92
CA VAL A 74 -15.21 11.54 14.64
C VAL A 74 -16.45 11.12 15.42
N ALA A 75 -17.20 12.11 15.86
CA ALA A 75 -18.52 11.94 16.43
C ALA A 75 -19.49 12.84 15.68
N VAL A 76 -20.63 12.28 15.28
CA VAL A 76 -21.70 12.97 14.56
C VAL A 76 -22.89 13.11 15.46
N ASP A 77 -23.35 14.36 15.61
CA ASP A 77 -24.60 14.63 16.34
C ASP A 77 -25.79 14.05 15.57
N PRO A 78 -26.79 13.44 16.23
CA PRO A 78 -28.00 12.95 15.57
C PRO A 78 -28.71 13.98 14.69
N ALA A 79 -28.64 15.27 15.04
CA ALA A 79 -29.19 16.34 14.21
C ALA A 79 -28.49 16.47 12.83
N ASN A 80 -27.24 16.06 12.74
CA ASN A 80 -26.43 16.12 11.50
C ASN A 80 -26.33 14.79 10.77
N GLU A 81 -26.98 13.74 11.26
CA GLU A 81 -26.87 12.37 10.71
C GLU A 81 -27.21 12.30 9.21
N GLU A 82 -28.36 12.85 8.83
CA GLU A 82 -28.82 12.82 7.45
C GLU A 82 -27.88 13.59 6.51
N ALA A 83 -27.45 14.78 6.91
CA ALA A 83 -26.52 15.60 6.12
C ALA A 83 -25.13 14.94 6.00
N ALA A 84 -24.66 14.32 7.08
CA ALA A 84 -23.38 13.60 7.08
C ALA A 84 -23.43 12.36 6.17
N VAL A 85 -24.50 11.59 6.21
CA VAL A 85 -24.71 10.44 5.30
C VAL A 85 -24.73 10.90 3.85
N ALA A 86 -25.43 12.00 3.55
CA ALA A 86 -25.49 12.56 2.20
C ALA A 86 -24.11 12.97 1.70
N LEU A 87 -23.30 13.61 2.54
CA LEU A 87 -21.93 13.99 2.21
C LEU A 87 -21.07 12.75 1.93
N LEU A 88 -21.15 11.73 2.75
CA LEU A 88 -20.39 10.48 2.57
C LEU A 88 -20.81 9.77 1.28
N LYS A 89 -22.08 9.67 0.98
CA LYS A 89 -22.56 9.06 -0.27
C LYS A 89 -22.08 9.78 -1.51
N LYS A 90 -21.92 11.09 -1.43
CA LYS A 90 -21.37 11.91 -2.51
C LYS A 90 -19.86 11.72 -2.63
N ALA A 91 -19.14 11.70 -1.52
CA ALA A 91 -17.68 11.57 -1.50
C ALA A 91 -17.21 10.15 -1.87
N VAL A 92 -17.94 9.13 -1.41
CA VAL A 92 -17.59 7.73 -1.64
C VAL A 92 -18.80 6.94 -2.19
N PRO A 93 -19.14 7.17 -3.47
CA PRO A 93 -20.17 6.36 -4.12
C PRO A 93 -19.74 4.89 -4.16
N ARG A 94 -20.69 4.01 -4.45
CA ARG A 94 -20.43 2.58 -4.52
C ARG A 94 -19.25 2.26 -5.43
N ARG A 95 -18.35 1.38 -4.95
CA ARG A 95 -17.08 0.97 -5.58
C ARG A 95 -16.00 2.05 -5.63
N LYS A 96 -16.20 3.16 -4.95
CA LYS A 96 -15.13 4.14 -4.79
C LYS A 96 -13.95 3.51 -4.06
N ARG A 97 -12.76 3.65 -4.63
CA ARG A 97 -11.53 3.14 -4.02
C ARG A 97 -11.06 4.07 -2.91
N VAL A 98 -10.67 3.47 -1.81
CA VAL A 98 -10.22 4.18 -0.61
C VAL A 98 -8.98 3.52 -0.03
N ASN A 99 -8.17 4.32 0.62
CA ASN A 99 -7.11 3.85 1.50
C ASN A 99 -7.66 3.76 2.92
N LEU A 100 -7.34 2.67 3.60
CA LEU A 100 -7.68 2.46 4.99
C LEU A 100 -6.41 2.55 5.85
N ARG A 101 -6.49 3.33 6.90
CA ARG A 101 -5.47 3.38 7.95
C ARG A 101 -6.08 2.89 9.25
N PRO A 102 -5.89 1.61 9.60
CA PRO A 102 -6.46 1.05 10.81
C PRO A 102 -5.92 1.73 12.08
N GLU A 103 -6.81 2.00 13.03
CA GLU A 103 -6.46 2.53 14.34
C GLU A 103 -6.91 1.64 15.48
N GLY A 104 -7.84 0.71 15.25
CA GLY A 104 -8.32 -0.21 16.24
C GLY A 104 -9.40 -1.14 15.75
N ASN A 105 -9.94 -1.94 16.65
CA ASN A 105 -11.06 -2.83 16.39
C ASN A 105 -11.94 -2.89 17.63
N GLU A 106 -13.22 -2.71 17.46
CA GLU A 106 -14.23 -2.84 18.52
C GLU A 106 -15.35 -3.76 18.08
N ASP A 107 -15.58 -4.84 18.80
CA ASP A 107 -16.68 -5.80 18.56
C ASP A 107 -16.75 -6.28 17.10
N GLY A 108 -15.60 -6.54 16.49
CA GLY A 108 -15.50 -6.99 15.10
C GLY A 108 -15.63 -5.89 14.05
N VAL A 109 -15.78 -4.64 14.45
CA VAL A 109 -15.79 -3.47 13.56
C VAL A 109 -14.42 -2.83 13.55
N LEU A 110 -13.84 -2.70 12.36
CA LEU A 110 -12.56 -2.01 12.20
C LEU A 110 -12.74 -0.51 12.38
N ILE A 111 -11.92 0.10 13.23
CA ILE A 111 -11.83 1.55 13.36
C ILE A 111 -10.67 2.02 12.51
N ALA A 112 -10.94 2.88 11.53
CA ALA A 112 -9.93 3.30 10.58
C ALA A 112 -10.18 4.72 10.06
N ARG A 113 -9.12 5.36 9.62
CA ARG A 113 -9.21 6.53 8.77
C ARG A 113 -9.40 6.08 7.34
N VAL A 114 -10.40 6.63 6.67
CA VAL A 114 -10.77 6.27 5.31
C VAL A 114 -10.52 7.47 4.40
N THR A 115 -9.60 7.34 3.48
CA THR A 115 -9.23 8.42 2.55
C THR A 115 -9.52 7.97 1.12
N PRO A 116 -10.40 8.65 0.37
CA PRO A 116 -10.57 8.39 -1.05
C PRO A 116 -9.24 8.56 -1.80
N LEU A 117 -8.98 7.73 -2.82
CA LEU A 117 -7.70 7.78 -3.56
C LEU A 117 -7.48 9.11 -4.29
N ASP A 118 -8.55 9.79 -4.65
CA ASP A 118 -8.52 11.07 -5.35
C ASP A 118 -8.64 12.29 -4.40
N ALA A 119 -8.59 12.08 -3.10
CA ALA A 119 -8.71 13.12 -2.09
C ALA A 119 -7.46 13.17 -1.18
N ASP A 120 -7.20 14.34 -0.63
CA ASP A 120 -6.06 14.58 0.27
C ASP A 120 -6.42 14.40 1.75
N GLN A 121 -7.72 14.38 2.07
CA GLN A 121 -8.22 14.30 3.43
C GLN A 121 -9.07 13.06 3.66
N ASP A 122 -8.99 12.50 4.86
CA ASP A 122 -9.88 11.43 5.23
C ASP A 122 -11.33 11.91 5.41
N LEU A 123 -12.28 10.99 5.36
CA LEU A 123 -13.70 11.30 5.45
C LEU A 123 -14.09 11.95 6.77
N GLY A 124 -13.44 11.58 7.87
CA GLY A 124 -13.68 12.19 9.17
C GLY A 124 -13.31 13.67 9.18
N VAL A 125 -12.15 14.02 8.64
CA VAL A 125 -11.73 15.42 8.49
C VAL A 125 -12.70 16.20 7.60
N SER A 126 -13.18 15.60 6.53
CA SER A 126 -14.16 16.23 5.63
C SER A 126 -15.49 16.52 6.34
N LEU A 127 -15.97 15.61 7.18
CA LEU A 127 -17.18 15.82 7.98
C LEU A 127 -16.98 16.97 8.97
N VAL A 128 -15.85 17.03 9.65
CA VAL A 128 -15.54 18.12 10.59
C VAL A 128 -15.42 19.45 9.88
N ALA A 129 -14.74 19.48 8.72
CA ALA A 129 -14.59 20.69 7.91
C ALA A 129 -15.93 21.26 7.43
N ASN A 130 -16.94 20.40 7.17
CA ASN A 130 -18.29 20.80 6.79
C ASN A 130 -19.21 21.11 7.98
N GLY A 131 -18.69 21.09 9.20
CA GLY A 131 -19.48 21.37 10.40
C GLY A 131 -20.46 20.26 10.79
N LEU A 132 -20.34 19.07 10.23
CA LEU A 132 -21.25 17.95 10.44
C LEU A 132 -20.81 17.01 11.56
N ALA A 133 -19.57 17.10 11.97
CA ALA A 133 -18.97 16.24 12.99
C ALA A 133 -18.03 17.02 13.88
N THR A 134 -17.76 16.46 15.05
CA THR A 134 -16.71 16.93 15.96
C THR A 134 -15.56 15.93 15.97
N GLN A 135 -14.35 16.43 16.11
CA GLN A 135 -13.19 15.59 16.29
C GLN A 135 -13.19 14.99 17.70
N HIS A 136 -13.22 13.67 17.76
CA HIS A 136 -13.23 12.93 19.01
C HIS A 136 -12.34 11.70 18.88
N CYS A 137 -11.06 11.86 19.23
CA CYS A 137 -10.14 10.74 19.28
C CYS A 137 -10.18 10.13 20.67
N SER A 138 -10.56 8.86 20.77
CA SER A 138 -10.39 8.13 22.03
C SER A 138 -8.90 7.91 22.23
N GLU A 139 -8.37 8.53 23.28
CA GLU A 139 -7.02 8.19 23.76
C GLU A 139 -7.08 6.76 24.31
N GLY A 140 -6.55 5.86 23.53
CA GLY A 140 -6.41 4.46 23.92
C GLY A 140 -5.11 4.19 24.62
#